data_2211acc1b64534c2a27b5176c7b57d9b
#
_entry.id   2211acc1b64534c2a27b5176c7b57d9b
#
_cell.length_a   1.000
_cell.length_b   1.000
_cell.length_c   1.000
_cell.angle_alpha   90.00
_cell.angle_beta   90.00
_cell.angle_gamma   90.00
#
_symmetry.space_group_name_H-M   'P 1'
#
loop_
_entity.id
_entity.type
_entity.pdbx_description
1 polymer ?
#
loop_
_entity_poly.entity_id
_entity_poly.type
_entity_poly.pdbx_seq_one_letter_code
_entity_poly.pdbx_strand_id
1 'polypeptide(L)'
;MPNWASNIVKCDNIDALLRLRDFNRIVPQPLVLDIICGGISHYVEEQFQQGKNWRDLLENPVFLDAFAEEKRYPFEPRYTAVQAARRYWLGYRLYGYLTWHEWRCDKWGTKWNASEYRLDLDNGEVRFHTAWEHPYPVIAALSRQFPDEVFCASFADEYIGSRTGVYDMQNGKVLASRKFKNGSCEAFEMAFQHWDCAEDYVLRNGYYRHIDDDYIDDDEDHCEDGDEDTPESAPPS
;
A
#
# COMPACT_ATOMS: atom_id res chain seq x y z
N MET A 1 -10.91 -4.52 4.65
CA MET A 1 -10.62 -3.97 3.30
C MET A 1 -9.20 -3.46 3.33
N PRO A 2 -8.45 -3.46 2.26
CA PRO A 2 -7.13 -2.81 2.25
C PRO A 2 -7.33 -1.29 2.28
N ASN A 3 -6.40 -0.57 2.89
CA ASN A 3 -6.27 0.85 2.65
C ASN A 3 -5.85 1.08 1.20
N TRP A 4 -6.44 2.08 0.55
CA TRP A 4 -6.14 2.39 -0.84
C TRP A 4 -5.23 3.62 -0.95
N ALA A 5 -4.30 3.56 -1.89
CA ALA A 5 -3.55 4.72 -2.35
C ALA A 5 -4.03 5.08 -3.76
N SER A 6 -4.46 6.32 -3.93
CA SER A 6 -4.76 6.90 -5.25
C SER A 6 -3.47 7.38 -5.89
N ASN A 7 -3.31 7.09 -7.17
CA ASN A 7 -2.11 7.39 -7.94
C ASN A 7 -2.48 8.14 -9.21
N ILE A 8 -1.77 9.21 -9.50
CA ILE A 8 -1.84 9.94 -10.75
C ILE A 8 -0.44 9.95 -11.36
N VAL A 9 -0.32 9.50 -12.61
CA VAL A 9 0.95 9.50 -13.34
C VAL A 9 0.76 10.18 -14.68
N LYS A 10 1.63 11.15 -14.99
CA LYS A 10 1.66 11.90 -16.25
C LYS A 10 2.94 11.60 -17.01
N CYS A 11 2.81 11.47 -18.32
CA CYS A 11 3.92 11.27 -19.24
C CYS A 11 3.42 11.53 -20.66
N ASP A 12 4.27 12.04 -21.54
CA ASP A 12 3.92 12.29 -22.95
C ASP A 12 3.75 11.00 -23.76
N ASN A 13 4.32 9.91 -23.29
CA ASN A 13 4.27 8.61 -23.93
C ASN A 13 3.08 7.76 -23.50
N ILE A 14 2.06 7.69 -24.35
CA ILE A 14 0.82 6.94 -24.05
C ILE A 14 1.07 5.44 -23.88
N ASP A 15 2.01 4.84 -24.64
CA ASP A 15 2.33 3.41 -24.51
C ASP A 15 2.91 3.08 -23.13
N ALA A 16 3.68 4.02 -22.57
CA ALA A 16 4.18 3.89 -21.21
C ALA A 16 3.02 3.92 -20.19
N LEU A 17 2.10 4.87 -20.33
CA LEU A 17 0.93 4.97 -19.44
C LEU A 17 0.05 3.72 -19.53
N LEU A 18 -0.21 3.18 -20.71
CA LEU A 18 -1.00 1.97 -20.92
C LEU A 18 -0.42 0.73 -20.21
N ARG A 19 0.90 0.66 -20.00
CA ARG A 19 1.53 -0.46 -19.26
C ARG A 19 1.16 -0.47 -17.79
N LEU A 20 0.85 0.69 -17.19
CA LEU A 20 0.44 0.80 -15.79
C LEU A 20 -0.89 0.12 -15.48
N ARG A 21 -1.66 -0.27 -16.50
CA ARG A 21 -2.86 -1.08 -16.34
C ARG A 21 -2.55 -2.48 -15.81
N ASP A 22 -1.36 -3.00 -16.10
CA ASP A 22 -0.94 -4.33 -15.64
C ASP A 22 0.56 -4.33 -15.31
N PHE A 23 0.87 -4.34 -14.03
CA PHE A 23 2.24 -4.32 -13.52
C PHE A 23 3.09 -5.50 -13.97
N ASN A 24 2.47 -6.64 -14.33
CA ASN A 24 3.18 -7.77 -14.93
C ASN A 24 3.83 -7.43 -16.27
N ARG A 25 3.36 -6.41 -16.98
CA ARG A 25 3.98 -5.92 -18.22
C ARG A 25 5.25 -5.10 -17.97
N ILE A 26 5.44 -4.64 -16.74
CA ILE A 26 6.56 -3.79 -16.32
C ILE A 26 7.55 -4.61 -15.48
N VAL A 27 7.05 -5.28 -14.45
CA VAL A 27 7.80 -6.13 -13.52
C VAL A 27 7.08 -7.48 -13.41
N PRO A 28 7.40 -8.46 -14.30
CA PRO A 28 6.70 -9.73 -14.34
C PRO A 28 6.87 -10.54 -13.06
N GLN A 29 5.76 -10.95 -12.45
CA GLN A 29 5.77 -11.88 -11.31
C GLN A 29 6.16 -13.29 -11.81
N PRO A 30 7.14 -13.96 -11.16
CA PRO A 30 7.44 -15.35 -11.45
C PRO A 30 6.26 -16.26 -11.16
N LEU A 31 5.83 -17.05 -12.14
CA LEU A 31 4.66 -17.94 -12.02
C LEU A 31 4.78 -18.96 -10.87
N VAL A 32 6.00 -19.33 -10.50
CA VAL A 32 6.23 -20.25 -9.37
C VAL A 32 5.77 -19.69 -8.04
N LEU A 33 5.73 -18.36 -7.90
CA LEU A 33 5.29 -17.65 -6.70
C LEU A 33 3.77 -17.50 -6.62
N ASP A 34 3.03 -17.84 -7.67
CA ASP A 34 1.57 -17.84 -7.66
C ASP A 34 1.06 -19.06 -6.88
N ILE A 35 1.16 -18.97 -5.56
CA ILE A 35 0.82 -20.03 -4.60
C ILE A 35 0.23 -19.41 -3.34
N ILE A 36 -0.48 -20.23 -2.56
CA ILE A 36 -1.15 -19.88 -1.30
C ILE A 36 -0.22 -19.07 -0.39
N CYS A 37 -0.70 -17.92 0.05
CA CYS A 37 -0.06 -17.05 1.03
C CYS A 37 -0.92 -17.02 2.30
N GLY A 38 -0.35 -17.42 3.44
CA GLY A 38 -1.05 -17.49 4.73
C GLY A 38 -0.19 -18.12 5.81
N GLY A 39 -0.80 -18.65 6.84
CA GLY A 39 -0.09 -19.30 7.96
C GLY A 39 0.86 -20.41 7.53
N ILE A 40 0.50 -21.15 6.49
CA ILE A 40 1.33 -22.23 5.92
C ILE A 40 2.67 -21.69 5.35
N SER A 41 2.69 -20.49 4.73
CA SER A 41 3.92 -19.95 4.17
C SER A 41 4.95 -19.61 5.25
N HIS A 42 4.53 -19.10 6.39
CA HIS A 42 5.41 -18.87 7.55
C HIS A 42 6.06 -20.16 8.05
N TYR A 43 5.24 -21.20 8.24
CA TYR A 43 5.77 -22.49 8.64
C TYR A 43 6.81 -23.04 7.65
N VAL A 44 6.51 -22.96 6.35
CA VAL A 44 7.42 -23.43 5.29
C VAL A 44 8.73 -22.65 5.30
N GLU A 45 8.68 -21.33 5.51
CA GLU A 45 9.86 -20.49 5.62
C GLU A 45 10.80 -20.96 6.74
N GLU A 46 10.25 -21.19 7.94
CA GLU A 46 11.02 -21.69 9.07
C GLU A 46 11.70 -23.04 8.77
N GLN A 47 10.98 -23.95 8.07
CA GLN A 47 11.57 -25.26 7.69
C GLN A 47 12.75 -25.07 6.73
N PHE A 48 12.64 -24.16 5.75
CA PHE A 48 13.72 -23.90 4.78
C PHE A 48 14.91 -23.18 5.42
N GLN A 49 14.68 -22.29 6.37
CA GLN A 49 15.73 -21.65 7.16
C GLN A 49 16.51 -22.67 8.02
N GLN A 50 15.86 -23.75 8.46
CA GLN A 50 16.49 -24.88 9.15
C GLN A 50 17.23 -25.87 8.20
N GLY A 51 17.33 -25.53 6.91
CA GLY A 51 18.01 -26.35 5.90
C GLY A 51 17.21 -27.52 5.34
N LYS A 52 15.93 -27.61 5.65
CA LYS A 52 15.02 -28.61 5.06
C LYS A 52 14.69 -28.26 3.61
N ASN A 53 14.21 -29.26 2.87
CA ASN A 53 13.80 -29.11 1.48
C ASN A 53 12.32 -29.51 1.28
N TRP A 54 11.82 -29.45 0.06
CA TRP A 54 10.42 -29.69 -0.25
C TRP A 54 9.95 -31.14 0.06
N ARG A 55 10.85 -32.15 0.10
CA ARG A 55 10.48 -33.54 0.46
C ARG A 55 10.22 -33.65 1.96
N ASP A 56 11.01 -32.94 2.76
CA ASP A 56 10.85 -32.91 4.21
C ASP A 56 9.50 -32.33 4.62
N LEU A 57 8.97 -31.40 3.82
CA LEU A 57 7.60 -30.87 4.03
C LEU A 57 6.53 -31.94 3.84
N LEU A 58 6.70 -32.85 2.86
CA LEU A 58 5.72 -33.90 2.58
C LEU A 58 5.70 -35.03 3.63
N GLU A 59 6.75 -35.14 4.43
CA GLU A 59 6.84 -36.08 5.56
C GLU A 59 6.28 -35.46 6.85
N ASN A 60 5.93 -34.13 6.82
CA ASN A 60 5.48 -33.43 8.00
C ASN A 60 3.96 -33.27 8.04
N PRO A 61 3.28 -33.86 9.06
CA PRO A 61 1.84 -33.74 9.19
C PRO A 61 1.33 -32.29 9.28
N VAL A 62 2.08 -31.39 9.94
CA VAL A 62 1.69 -29.98 10.10
C VAL A 62 1.54 -29.29 8.73
N PHE A 63 2.46 -29.55 7.81
CA PHE A 63 2.34 -29.02 6.44
C PHE A 63 1.14 -29.62 5.71
N LEU A 64 0.93 -30.93 5.80
CA LEU A 64 -0.15 -31.60 5.08
C LEU A 64 -1.53 -31.20 5.60
N ASP A 65 -1.69 -31.06 6.92
CA ASP A 65 -2.93 -30.61 7.54
C ASP A 65 -3.24 -29.15 7.22
N ALA A 66 -2.27 -28.25 7.38
CA ALA A 66 -2.42 -26.84 7.02
C ALA A 66 -2.75 -26.68 5.53
N PHE A 67 -2.08 -27.42 4.65
CA PHE A 67 -2.36 -27.40 3.22
C PHE A 67 -3.77 -27.91 2.89
N ALA A 68 -4.27 -28.92 3.61
CA ALA A 68 -5.61 -29.45 3.44
C ALA A 68 -6.70 -28.44 3.91
N GLU A 69 -6.41 -27.64 4.94
CA GLU A 69 -7.29 -26.58 5.41
C GLU A 69 -7.38 -25.43 4.44
N GLU A 70 -6.26 -24.94 3.91
CA GLU A 70 -6.19 -23.85 2.93
C GLU A 70 -6.94 -24.21 1.63
N LYS A 71 -6.93 -25.46 1.22
CA LYS A 71 -7.70 -25.95 0.05
C LYS A 71 -9.22 -25.81 0.16
N ARG A 72 -9.77 -25.49 1.31
CA ARG A 72 -11.21 -25.27 1.50
C ARG A 72 -11.68 -23.94 0.93
N TYR A 73 -10.77 -23.01 0.63
CA TYR A 73 -11.10 -21.71 0.03
C TYR A 73 -11.26 -21.84 -1.49
N PRO A 74 -12.43 -21.44 -2.08
CA PRO A 74 -12.76 -21.73 -3.48
C PRO A 74 -11.96 -20.97 -4.52
N PHE A 75 -11.17 -19.98 -4.12
CA PHE A 75 -10.43 -19.09 -5.00
C PHE A 75 -8.93 -19.42 -5.16
N GLU A 76 -8.45 -20.44 -4.48
CA GLU A 76 -7.03 -20.79 -4.49
C GLU A 76 -6.69 -21.75 -5.65
N PRO A 77 -5.49 -21.62 -6.25
CA PRO A 77 -5.02 -22.55 -7.27
C PRO A 77 -5.04 -24.00 -6.78
N ARG A 78 -5.56 -24.90 -7.61
CA ARG A 78 -5.69 -26.32 -7.27
C ARG A 78 -4.35 -27.04 -7.44
N TYR A 79 -3.43 -26.87 -6.50
CA TYR A 79 -2.19 -27.63 -6.44
C TYR A 79 -2.37 -28.89 -5.59
N THR A 80 -1.59 -29.95 -5.91
CA THR A 80 -1.34 -31.05 -4.97
C THR A 80 -0.31 -30.60 -3.92
N ALA A 81 -0.26 -31.27 -2.77
CA ALA A 81 0.75 -30.97 -1.74
C ALA A 81 2.19 -31.03 -2.30
N VAL A 82 2.45 -32.00 -3.20
CA VAL A 82 3.76 -32.13 -3.86
C VAL A 82 4.06 -30.92 -4.75
N GLN A 83 3.08 -30.46 -5.52
CA GLN A 83 3.24 -29.27 -6.37
C GLN A 83 3.45 -28.02 -5.51
N ALA A 84 2.71 -27.86 -4.43
CA ALA A 84 2.85 -26.75 -3.49
C ALA A 84 4.23 -26.75 -2.83
N ALA A 85 4.66 -27.87 -2.24
CA ALA A 85 5.97 -28.00 -1.60
C ALA A 85 7.12 -27.66 -2.58
N ARG A 86 7.04 -28.12 -3.83
CA ARG A 86 8.02 -27.80 -4.88
C ARG A 86 8.00 -26.33 -5.28
N ARG A 87 6.82 -25.69 -5.38
CA ARG A 87 6.71 -24.29 -5.72
C ARG A 87 7.30 -23.41 -4.62
N TYR A 88 6.98 -23.65 -3.36
CA TYR A 88 7.60 -22.95 -2.23
C TYR A 88 9.14 -23.09 -2.27
N TRP A 89 9.64 -24.29 -2.47
CA TRP A 89 11.08 -24.53 -2.57
C TRP A 89 11.75 -23.80 -3.71
N LEU A 90 11.17 -23.86 -4.92
CA LEU A 90 11.71 -23.17 -6.10
C LEU A 90 11.62 -21.66 -5.95
N GLY A 91 10.51 -21.14 -5.42
CA GLY A 91 10.33 -19.72 -5.13
C GLY A 91 11.42 -19.21 -4.18
N TYR A 92 11.60 -19.90 -3.06
CA TYR A 92 12.61 -19.58 -2.07
C TYR A 92 14.05 -19.65 -2.64
N ARG A 93 14.37 -20.71 -3.38
CA ARG A 93 15.72 -20.94 -3.93
C ARG A 93 16.11 -20.04 -5.07
N LEU A 94 15.18 -19.70 -5.97
CA LEU A 94 15.46 -18.95 -7.19
C LEU A 94 15.23 -17.45 -7.03
N TYR A 95 14.30 -17.07 -6.18
CA TYR A 95 13.87 -15.67 -6.06
C TYR A 95 13.98 -15.09 -4.65
N GLY A 96 14.19 -15.94 -3.63
CA GLY A 96 14.23 -15.50 -2.23
C GLY A 96 12.86 -15.23 -1.60
N TYR A 97 11.77 -15.61 -2.28
CA TYR A 97 10.39 -15.42 -1.83
C TYR A 97 9.63 -16.73 -1.87
N LEU A 98 8.70 -16.93 -0.95
CA LEU A 98 7.85 -18.11 -0.92
C LEU A 98 6.61 -17.95 -1.78
N THR A 99 6.01 -16.76 -1.74
CA THR A 99 4.71 -16.50 -2.36
C THR A 99 4.71 -15.20 -3.18
N TRP A 100 3.61 -14.99 -3.88
CA TRP A 100 3.37 -13.77 -4.65
C TRP A 100 3.29 -12.52 -3.75
N HIS A 101 2.84 -12.69 -2.50
CA HIS A 101 2.54 -11.57 -1.62
C HIS A 101 3.80 -10.78 -1.25
N GLU A 102 4.80 -11.45 -0.65
CA GLU A 102 6.07 -10.83 -0.26
C GLU A 102 6.79 -10.25 -1.49
N TRP A 103 6.76 -11.02 -2.59
CA TRP A 103 7.38 -10.59 -3.83
C TRP A 103 6.74 -9.31 -4.39
N ARG A 104 5.40 -9.22 -4.42
CA ARG A 104 4.71 -8.02 -4.91
C ARG A 104 4.96 -6.82 -4.00
N CYS A 105 4.87 -6.99 -2.69
CA CYS A 105 5.15 -5.92 -1.74
C CYS A 105 6.56 -5.34 -1.95
N ASP A 106 7.57 -6.19 -2.22
CA ASP A 106 8.94 -5.73 -2.49
C ASP A 106 9.14 -5.19 -3.91
N LYS A 107 8.66 -5.91 -4.94
CA LYS A 107 8.97 -5.60 -6.35
C LYS A 107 7.98 -4.64 -7.00
N TRP A 108 6.74 -4.61 -6.54
CA TRP A 108 5.74 -3.64 -6.98
C TRP A 108 5.55 -2.48 -5.99
N GLY A 109 5.91 -2.67 -4.72
CA GLY A 109 5.63 -1.73 -3.64
C GLY A 109 4.16 -1.75 -3.18
N THR A 110 3.37 -2.68 -3.70
CA THR A 110 1.94 -2.82 -3.40
C THR A 110 1.51 -4.27 -3.49
N LYS A 111 0.49 -4.64 -2.74
CA LYS A 111 -0.03 -6.01 -2.68
C LYS A 111 -0.67 -6.47 -3.99
N TRP A 112 -1.42 -5.59 -4.65
CA TRP A 112 -2.22 -5.92 -5.83
C TRP A 112 -1.84 -5.09 -7.05
N ASN A 113 -2.31 -5.53 -8.21
CA ASN A 113 -2.18 -4.78 -9.46
C ASN A 113 -3.01 -3.48 -9.41
N ALA A 114 -2.83 -2.61 -10.39
CA ALA A 114 -3.63 -1.41 -10.56
C ALA A 114 -5.13 -1.75 -10.60
N SER A 115 -5.91 -1.00 -9.84
CA SER A 115 -7.38 -1.05 -9.77
C SER A 115 -7.95 0.30 -10.22
N GLU A 116 -9.19 0.31 -10.71
CA GLU A 116 -9.90 1.52 -11.16
C GLU A 116 -9.11 2.38 -12.15
N TYR A 117 -8.37 1.71 -13.03
CA TYR A 117 -7.53 2.37 -14.02
C TYR A 117 -8.34 3.23 -15.00
N ARG A 118 -7.98 4.51 -15.09
CA ARG A 118 -8.57 5.48 -16.01
C ARG A 118 -7.46 6.24 -16.73
N LEU A 119 -7.51 6.25 -18.05
CA LEU A 119 -6.56 6.97 -18.91
C LEU A 119 -7.24 8.22 -19.49
N ASP A 120 -6.62 9.35 -19.29
CA ASP A 120 -6.96 10.64 -19.91
C ASP A 120 -5.92 10.95 -20.99
N LEU A 121 -6.32 10.75 -22.25
CA LEU A 121 -5.45 10.96 -23.40
C LEU A 121 -5.16 12.46 -23.66
N ASP A 122 -6.12 13.32 -23.34
CA ASP A 122 -6.01 14.75 -23.63
C ASP A 122 -4.96 15.41 -22.72
N ASN A 123 -4.84 14.89 -21.48
CA ASN A 123 -3.90 15.39 -20.48
C ASN A 123 -2.64 14.55 -20.33
N GLY A 124 -2.50 13.42 -21.07
CA GLY A 124 -1.37 12.51 -20.92
C GLY A 124 -1.27 11.96 -19.49
N GLU A 125 -2.41 11.62 -18.88
CA GLU A 125 -2.52 11.27 -17.47
C GLU A 125 -3.22 9.93 -17.29
N VAL A 126 -2.75 9.16 -16.31
CA VAL A 126 -3.46 7.97 -15.85
C VAL A 126 -3.74 8.07 -14.35
N ARG A 127 -4.93 7.66 -13.95
CA ARG A 127 -5.35 7.51 -12.54
C ARG A 127 -5.64 6.05 -12.26
N PHE A 128 -5.19 5.57 -11.10
CA PHE A 128 -5.47 4.22 -10.63
C PHE A 128 -5.26 4.10 -9.12
N HIS A 129 -5.86 3.06 -8.53
CA HIS A 129 -5.68 2.77 -7.11
C HIS A 129 -4.77 1.56 -6.92
N THR A 130 -4.02 1.55 -5.81
CA THR A 130 -3.20 0.44 -5.35
C THR A 130 -3.46 0.14 -3.89
N ALA A 131 -3.30 -1.13 -3.50
CA ALA A 131 -3.52 -1.55 -2.12
C ALA A 131 -2.31 -1.18 -1.26
N TRP A 132 -2.56 -0.46 -0.16
CA TRP A 132 -1.66 -0.05 0.92
C TRP A 132 -0.70 1.08 0.58
N GLU A 133 -0.01 1.02 -0.56
CA GLU A 133 1.10 1.91 -0.88
C GLU A 133 1.10 2.31 -2.36
N HIS A 134 1.71 3.44 -2.65
CA HIS A 134 2.06 3.88 -3.99
C HIS A 134 3.09 2.92 -4.63
N PRO A 135 2.92 2.48 -5.90
CA PRO A 135 3.77 1.47 -6.53
C PRO A 135 5.09 2.07 -7.07
N TYR A 136 5.87 2.71 -6.21
CA TYR A 136 7.14 3.36 -6.58
C TYR A 136 8.09 2.45 -7.37
N PRO A 137 8.31 1.16 -6.99
CA PRO A 137 9.22 0.28 -7.74
C PRO A 137 8.75 0.02 -9.18
N VAL A 138 7.42 -0.04 -9.40
CA VAL A 138 6.83 -0.21 -10.74
C VAL A 138 7.08 1.01 -11.60
N ILE A 139 6.83 2.23 -11.06
CA ILE A 139 7.08 3.48 -11.78
C ILE A 139 8.58 3.60 -12.12
N ALA A 140 9.46 3.24 -11.17
CA ALA A 140 10.90 3.25 -11.40
C ALA A 140 11.34 2.24 -12.48
N ALA A 141 10.73 1.07 -12.53
CA ALA A 141 11.00 0.08 -13.58
C ALA A 141 10.46 0.53 -14.93
N LEU A 142 9.27 1.13 -14.95
CA LEU A 142 8.67 1.68 -16.17
C LEU A 142 9.54 2.80 -16.75
N SER A 143 10.00 3.74 -15.93
CA SER A 143 10.84 4.86 -16.39
C SER A 143 12.19 4.40 -16.95
N ARG A 144 12.72 3.22 -16.53
CA ARG A 144 13.90 2.62 -17.16
C ARG A 144 13.60 2.00 -18.53
N GLN A 145 12.35 1.56 -18.76
CA GLN A 145 11.94 1.04 -20.08
C GLN A 145 11.71 2.17 -21.10
N PHE A 146 11.45 3.38 -20.59
CA PHE A 146 11.28 4.61 -21.39
C PHE A 146 12.24 5.70 -20.87
N PRO A 147 13.56 5.55 -21.11
CA PRO A 147 14.59 6.35 -20.45
C PRO A 147 14.59 7.84 -20.83
N ASP A 148 14.01 8.19 -21.97
CA ASP A 148 13.92 9.56 -22.45
C ASP A 148 12.69 10.31 -21.92
N GLU A 149 11.74 9.58 -21.30
CA GLU A 149 10.51 10.11 -20.79
C GLU A 149 10.63 10.55 -19.32
N VAL A 150 10.00 11.68 -18.99
CA VAL A 150 9.81 12.15 -17.61
C VAL A 150 8.42 11.70 -17.13
N PHE A 151 8.39 10.98 -16.03
CA PHE A 151 7.17 10.55 -15.34
C PHE A 151 6.92 11.48 -14.15
N CYS A 152 5.86 12.30 -14.20
CA CYS A 152 5.41 13.07 -13.07
C CYS A 152 4.36 12.25 -12.32
N ALA A 153 4.66 11.84 -11.09
CA ALA A 153 3.78 11.01 -10.29
C ALA A 153 3.36 11.72 -9.00
N SER A 154 2.08 11.64 -8.67
CA SER A 154 1.55 12.05 -7.37
C SER A 154 0.72 10.93 -6.77
N PHE A 155 0.62 10.92 -5.44
CA PHE A 155 -0.12 9.91 -4.70
C PHE A 155 -0.69 10.47 -3.41
N ALA A 156 -1.82 9.89 -2.98
CA ALA A 156 -2.47 10.19 -1.71
C ALA A 156 -3.15 8.93 -1.16
N ASP A 157 -3.05 8.75 0.15
CA ASP A 157 -3.78 7.70 0.87
C ASP A 157 -5.27 8.02 0.95
N GLU A 158 -6.13 6.99 1.09
CA GLU A 158 -7.57 7.20 1.39
C GLU A 158 -7.79 7.87 2.75
N TYR A 159 -6.78 7.84 3.63
CA TYR A 159 -6.75 8.63 4.85
C TYR A 159 -6.36 10.05 4.49
N ILE A 160 -7.38 10.87 4.24
CA ILE A 160 -7.22 12.22 3.67
C ILE A 160 -6.24 13.06 4.50
N GLY A 161 -5.28 13.70 3.80
CA GLY A 161 -4.20 14.46 4.43
C GLY A 161 -3.03 13.61 4.94
N SER A 162 -3.00 12.31 4.65
CA SER A 162 -1.92 11.40 5.05
C SER A 162 -1.21 10.80 3.84
N ARG A 163 0.08 10.50 4.02
CA ARG A 163 0.93 9.79 3.03
C ARG A 163 0.76 10.33 1.60
N THR A 164 0.91 11.64 1.45
CA THR A 164 0.81 12.34 0.18
C THR A 164 2.18 12.75 -0.31
N GLY A 165 2.36 12.78 -1.61
CA GLY A 165 3.60 13.22 -2.22
C GLY A 165 3.53 13.33 -3.73
N VAL A 166 4.56 13.98 -4.29
CA VAL A 166 4.77 14.16 -5.72
C VAL A 166 6.25 13.99 -6.04
N TYR A 167 6.55 13.45 -7.20
CA TYR A 167 7.91 13.36 -7.70
C TYR A 167 7.96 13.30 -9.23
N ASP A 168 9.09 13.73 -9.77
CA ASP A 168 9.46 13.54 -11.16
C ASP A 168 10.54 12.48 -11.25
N MET A 169 10.40 11.57 -12.21
CA MET A 169 11.32 10.47 -12.42
C MET A 169 11.67 10.28 -13.87
N GLN A 170 12.95 10.06 -14.16
CA GLN A 170 13.45 9.70 -15.48
C GLN A 170 14.51 8.63 -15.36
N ASN A 171 14.44 7.61 -16.21
CA ASN A 171 15.41 6.50 -16.25
C ASN A 171 15.70 5.88 -14.86
N GLY A 172 14.67 5.71 -14.05
CA GLY A 172 14.73 5.15 -12.69
C GLY A 172 15.36 6.07 -11.64
N LYS A 173 15.60 7.34 -11.96
CA LYS A 173 16.16 8.34 -11.05
C LYS A 173 15.13 9.41 -10.75
N VAL A 174 14.98 9.74 -9.48
CA VAL A 174 14.17 10.88 -9.04
C VAL A 174 14.91 12.16 -9.39
N LEU A 175 14.24 13.03 -10.16
CA LEU A 175 14.74 14.37 -10.52
C LEU A 175 14.36 15.41 -9.48
N ALA A 176 13.11 15.33 -9.01
CA ALA A 176 12.55 16.18 -7.97
C ALA A 176 11.55 15.39 -7.14
N SER A 177 11.40 15.72 -5.87
CA SER A 177 10.37 15.09 -5.03
C SER A 177 9.96 16.00 -3.87
N ARG A 178 8.69 15.91 -3.49
CA ARG A 178 8.15 16.55 -2.30
C ARG A 178 7.19 15.59 -1.59
N LYS A 179 7.46 15.30 -0.33
CA LYS A 179 6.51 14.64 0.58
C LYS A 179 5.88 15.71 1.45
N PHE A 180 4.57 15.66 1.59
CA PHE A 180 3.86 16.60 2.45
C PHE A 180 3.78 16.06 3.88
N LYS A 181 3.82 16.96 4.85
CA LYS A 181 3.67 16.57 6.26
C LYS A 181 2.21 16.14 6.48
N ASN A 182 2.01 14.97 7.07
CA ASN A 182 0.66 14.51 7.40
C ASN A 182 -0.09 15.56 8.24
N GLY A 183 -1.34 15.82 7.85
CA GLY A 183 -2.19 16.83 8.48
C GLY A 183 -1.91 18.27 8.06
N SER A 184 -0.94 18.54 7.18
CA SER A 184 -0.72 19.89 6.63
C SER A 184 -1.78 20.25 5.59
N CYS A 185 -2.03 21.55 5.39
CA CYS A 185 -2.96 22.02 4.35
C CYS A 185 -2.56 21.48 2.97
N GLU A 186 -1.28 21.49 2.64
CA GLU A 186 -0.81 20.98 1.36
C GLU A 186 -1.07 19.46 1.19
N ALA A 187 -1.01 18.68 2.29
CA ALA A 187 -1.33 17.26 2.25
C ALA A 187 -2.82 17.04 1.98
N PHE A 188 -3.70 17.84 2.59
CA PHE A 188 -5.14 17.82 2.31
C PHE A 188 -5.46 18.26 0.89
N GLU A 189 -4.90 19.38 0.42
CA GLU A 189 -5.10 19.88 -0.93
C GLU A 189 -4.65 18.89 -2.00
N MET A 190 -3.53 18.17 -1.77
CA MET A 190 -3.10 17.07 -2.63
C MET A 190 -4.10 15.92 -2.60
N ALA A 191 -4.56 15.51 -1.42
CA ALA A 191 -5.53 14.42 -1.28
C ALA A 191 -6.86 14.75 -1.97
N PHE A 192 -7.34 15.99 -1.91
CA PHE A 192 -8.56 16.42 -2.60
C PHE A 192 -8.47 16.27 -4.12
N GLN A 193 -7.28 16.44 -4.72
CA GLN A 193 -7.09 16.19 -6.15
C GLN A 193 -7.19 14.72 -6.53
N HIS A 194 -6.97 13.83 -5.57
CA HIS A 194 -6.98 12.38 -5.75
C HIS A 194 -8.33 11.74 -5.45
N TRP A 195 -9.07 12.26 -4.45
CA TRP A 195 -10.23 11.60 -3.88
C TRP A 195 -11.57 12.34 -4.10
N ASP A 196 -11.52 13.53 -4.71
CA ASP A 196 -12.71 14.35 -5.01
C ASP A 196 -13.63 14.53 -3.78
N CYS A 197 -13.01 14.85 -2.62
CA CYS A 197 -13.68 14.95 -1.33
C CYS A 197 -13.49 16.31 -0.64
N ALA A 198 -13.12 17.35 -1.41
CA ALA A 198 -12.85 18.66 -0.84
C ALA A 198 -14.06 19.30 -0.14
N GLU A 199 -15.28 18.95 -0.60
CA GLU A 199 -16.55 19.43 -0.02
C GLU A 199 -16.84 18.89 1.37
N ASP A 200 -16.21 17.76 1.75
CA ASP A 200 -16.37 17.15 3.07
C ASP A 200 -15.50 17.80 4.14
N TYR A 201 -14.68 18.79 3.76
CA TYR A 201 -13.70 19.41 4.66
C TYR A 201 -13.82 20.95 4.68
N VAL A 202 -13.63 21.53 5.86
CA VAL A 202 -13.57 23.00 6.06
C VAL A 202 -12.21 23.41 6.60
N LEU A 203 -11.69 24.55 6.15
CA LEU A 203 -10.46 25.14 6.67
C LEU A 203 -10.80 26.05 7.84
N ARG A 204 -10.39 25.68 9.07
CA ARG A 204 -10.55 26.47 10.30
C ARG A 204 -9.22 26.63 11.02
N ASN A 205 -8.90 27.85 11.40
CA ASN A 205 -7.66 28.17 12.12
C ASN A 205 -6.38 27.61 11.49
N GLY A 206 -6.35 27.50 10.15
CA GLY A 206 -5.18 26.98 9.40
C GLY A 206 -5.09 25.47 9.33
N TYR A 207 -6.17 24.72 9.67
CA TYR A 207 -6.25 23.26 9.59
C TYR A 207 -7.53 22.82 8.90
N TYR A 208 -7.46 21.78 8.07
CA TYR A 208 -8.65 21.14 7.52
C TYR A 208 -9.25 20.18 8.56
N ARG A 209 -10.59 20.23 8.71
CA ARG A 209 -11.39 19.33 9.54
C ARG A 209 -12.54 18.77 8.70
N HIS A 210 -12.93 17.54 8.95
CA HIS A 210 -14.11 16.96 8.34
C HIS A 210 -15.36 17.67 8.88
N ILE A 211 -16.35 17.91 8.02
CA ILE A 211 -17.57 18.65 8.38
C ILE A 211 -18.30 17.98 9.55
N ASP A 212 -18.33 16.64 9.58
CA ASP A 212 -19.01 15.89 10.64
C ASP A 212 -18.31 16.00 12.00
N ASP A 213 -17.00 16.28 12.03
CA ASP A 213 -16.25 16.46 13.29
C ASP A 213 -16.58 17.82 13.96
N ASP A 214 -17.14 18.77 13.20
CA ASP A 214 -17.51 20.08 13.71
C ASP A 214 -18.78 20.08 14.61
N TYR A 215 -19.55 19.00 14.59
CA TYR A 215 -20.75 18.88 15.45
C TYR A 215 -20.43 18.50 16.90
N ILE A 216 -19.18 18.13 17.21
CA ILE A 216 -18.77 17.63 18.54
C ILE A 216 -18.17 18.76 19.40
N ASP A 217 -17.61 19.82 18.79
CA ASP A 217 -16.86 20.86 19.51
C ASP A 217 -17.72 22.05 20.01
N ASP A 218 -19.01 22.15 19.69
CA ASP A 218 -19.86 23.24 20.14
C ASP A 218 -20.40 23.04 21.60
N ASP A 219 -20.13 21.90 22.23
CA ASP A 219 -20.63 21.57 23.57
C ASP A 219 -19.57 21.69 24.71
N GLU A 220 -18.32 22.10 24.45
CA GLU A 220 -17.27 22.19 25.48
C GLU A 220 -16.89 23.62 25.92
N ASP A 221 -17.69 24.64 25.65
CA ASP A 221 -17.51 26.00 26.20
C ASP A 221 -18.44 26.28 27.42
N HIS A 222 -18.49 25.34 28.36
CA HIS A 222 -19.01 25.61 29.73
C HIS A 222 -18.00 25.14 30.78
N CYS A 223 -16.87 25.83 30.84
CA CYS A 223 -16.11 25.88 32.09
C CYS A 223 -16.82 26.92 32.99
N GLU A 224 -17.63 26.45 33.90
CA GLU A 224 -18.09 27.26 35.03
C GLU A 224 -16.89 27.71 35.87
N ASP A 225 -16.67 29.00 35.87
CA ASP A 225 -15.88 29.70 36.90
C ASP A 225 -16.56 29.49 38.26
N GLY A 226 -15.99 28.62 39.07
CA GLY A 226 -16.38 28.39 40.46
C GLY A 226 -15.29 28.90 41.37
N ASP A 227 -15.42 30.16 41.77
CA ASP A 227 -14.75 30.75 42.91
C ASP A 227 -14.94 29.90 44.16
N GLU A 228 -13.94 29.76 45.01
CA GLU A 228 -13.86 30.36 46.33
C GLU A 228 -12.65 29.88 47.15
N ASP A 229 -11.84 30.85 47.46
CA ASP A 229 -10.87 30.85 48.53
C ASP A 229 -11.49 30.47 49.87
N THR A 230 -10.87 29.57 50.62
CA THR A 230 -10.81 29.64 52.07
C THR A 230 -9.46 29.11 52.59
N PRO A 231 -8.75 29.89 53.40
CA PRO A 231 -7.51 29.42 53.99
C PRO A 231 -7.83 28.71 55.34
N GLU A 232 -7.47 27.47 55.46
CA GLU A 232 -7.57 26.76 56.73
C GLU A 232 -6.22 26.58 57.39
N SER A 233 -6.27 26.98 58.62
CA SER A 233 -5.31 27.15 59.69
C SER A 233 -4.46 25.91 60.02
N ALA A 234 -3.21 26.17 60.41
CA ALA A 234 -2.28 25.24 61.02
C ALA A 234 -2.78 24.64 62.33
N PRO A 235 -2.45 23.36 62.63
CA PRO A 235 -2.65 22.79 63.98
C PRO A 235 -1.46 23.08 64.89
N PRO A 236 -1.68 23.16 66.21
CA PRO A 236 -0.62 23.43 67.17
C PRO A 236 0.01 22.18 67.77
N SER A 237 1.26 22.35 68.27
CA SER A 237 2.10 21.53 69.16
C SER A 237 2.58 20.14 68.70
#